data_78070eba90c67df876ca9c416971af78
#
_entry.id   78070eba90c67df876ca9c416971af78
#
_cell.length_a   1.000
_cell.length_b   1.000
_cell.length_c   1.000
_cell.angle_alpha   90.00
_cell.angle_beta   90.00
_cell.angle_gamma   90.00
#
_symmetry.space_group_name_H-M   'P 1'
#
loop_
_entity.id
_entity.type
_entity.pdbx_description
1 polymer ?
#
loop_
_entity_poly.entity_id
_entity_poly.type
_entity_poly.pdbx_seq_one_letter_code
_entity_poly.pdbx_strand_id
1 'polypeptide(L)'
;MLPRTRDDYDNGKNYKSKRTFIKKLFKKYLPFSRTLWLILVIICGVFYFVFVSKYLFFEQFDSQQDISNEDIDFFLPDTDTDPISDSPVSIHNDLIWTERQMKVKQAFKHAWDGYVRDAWGNDEYHPISHRGSNLSRSGIGFTIVDSLDTLLLMELKDEYEYARNWVANSLDFSIDGEVNVFETTIRVLGGLLSAYHLSGNDMLYLAKAVDLGDRLLGAFSSPSGIPYASVNLATREGIVAHFNGGASSTSEATTLQLEFKYLSYISDNYVYWDKSQNIMLTIDNLKKYDGLVPIYLSPNDGKFWGGRITLGARGDSYYEYLLKQFIQTSYTEYFYRRMYDEAIKGVKTHLIDYSYPSGLLYIGELSGSGDDNLSPKMDHLVCFMGGSLALGATKGRKVYDIQDDMSDNDLEDLDIGKELTKTCVEMYLSTNTGLAPEIAYFSTSEDATTDIIIKPLDSHNLLRPETVESLFILWRLTGDVQYRHVEWGWKIFQAFEKYAKLDEGGYTSLDDVTIVPPERRDKMETFWLAETLKYFYLLFGPDDLIPLDKYVFNTEAHPFPIISPTSKDIQARIKKMPY
;
A
#
# COMPACT_ATOMS: atom_id res chain seq x y z
N MET A 1 -5.25 26.90 54.63
CA MET A 1 -6.54 26.81 55.35
C MET A 1 -7.52 26.06 54.49
N LEU A 2 -7.78 24.81 54.84
CA LEU A 2 -8.90 24.02 54.38
C LEU A 2 -10.21 24.50 55.04
N PRO A 3 -11.42 24.17 54.50
CA PRO A 3 -11.93 22.87 54.90
C PRO A 3 -12.58 22.01 53.80
N ARG A 4 -12.52 20.72 54.05
CA ARG A 4 -13.31 19.63 53.46
C ARG A 4 -14.78 19.73 53.89
N THR A 5 -15.70 19.26 52.99
CA THR A 5 -16.84 18.44 53.43
C THR A 5 -17.22 17.41 52.35
N ARG A 6 -17.42 16.20 52.83
CA ARG A 6 -18.09 15.02 52.30
C ARG A 6 -19.57 15.30 51.98
N ASP A 7 -20.11 14.45 51.07
CA ASP A 7 -21.17 13.44 51.30
C ASP A 7 -21.63 12.92 49.93
N ASP A 8 -21.49 11.70 49.66
CA ASP A 8 -22.29 10.48 49.74
C ASP A 8 -23.62 10.42 48.96
N TYR A 9 -23.68 9.38 48.08
CA TYR A 9 -24.84 8.57 47.68
C TYR A 9 -26.16 9.23 47.22
N ASP A 10 -26.48 9.09 45.94
CA ASP A 10 -27.78 8.52 45.53
C ASP A 10 -27.77 7.95 44.09
N ASN A 11 -27.46 6.68 44.00
CA ASN A 11 -27.61 5.86 42.77
C ASN A 11 -28.95 5.10 42.86
N GLY A 12 -30.05 5.70 42.44
CA GLY A 12 -31.32 4.97 42.51
C GLY A 12 -32.52 5.56 41.76
N LYS A 13 -32.46 6.77 41.28
CA LYS A 13 -33.68 7.44 40.76
C LYS A 13 -33.72 7.72 39.24
N ASN A 14 -32.68 7.45 38.49
CA ASN A 14 -32.62 7.86 37.07
C ASN A 14 -33.13 6.80 36.06
N TYR A 15 -33.40 5.57 36.47
CA TYR A 15 -33.88 4.52 35.55
C TYR A 15 -35.39 4.53 35.33
N LYS A 16 -36.20 5.03 36.28
CA LYS A 16 -37.68 5.13 36.14
C LYS A 16 -38.11 6.34 35.28
N SER A 17 -37.34 7.41 35.24
CA SER A 17 -37.64 8.61 34.47
C SER A 17 -37.50 8.40 32.93
N LYS A 18 -36.48 7.67 32.49
CA LYS A 18 -36.29 7.41 31.05
C LYS A 18 -37.37 6.53 30.43
N ARG A 19 -37.88 5.55 31.18
CA ARG A 19 -38.93 4.64 30.69
C ARG A 19 -40.30 5.35 30.52
N THR A 20 -40.57 6.36 31.32
CA THR A 20 -41.80 7.15 31.25
C THR A 20 -41.75 8.19 30.13
N PHE A 21 -40.57 8.75 29.86
CA PHE A 21 -40.33 9.68 28.75
C PHE A 21 -40.47 8.99 27.38
N ILE A 22 -39.88 7.83 27.21
CA ILE A 22 -39.95 7.02 25.96
C ILE A 22 -41.39 6.58 25.69
N LYS A 23 -42.16 6.14 26.71
CA LYS A 23 -43.58 5.81 26.54
C LYS A 23 -44.47 7.01 26.18
N LYS A 24 -44.12 8.23 26.60
CA LYS A 24 -44.83 9.46 26.21
C LYS A 24 -44.48 9.92 24.78
N LEU A 25 -43.24 9.73 24.31
CA LEU A 25 -42.83 10.01 22.93
C LEU A 25 -43.54 9.06 21.92
N PHE A 26 -43.62 7.77 22.23
CA PHE A 26 -44.30 6.82 21.36
C PHE A 26 -45.82 7.08 21.24
N LYS A 27 -46.46 7.65 22.24
CA LYS A 27 -47.88 7.96 22.21
C LYS A 27 -48.26 9.23 21.45
N LYS A 28 -47.29 10.10 21.17
CA LYS A 28 -47.51 11.45 20.59
C LYS A 28 -47.25 11.53 19.09
N TYR A 29 -46.51 10.57 18.50
CA TYR A 29 -46.04 10.71 17.12
C TYR A 29 -46.42 9.59 16.14
N LEU A 30 -47.13 8.55 16.56
CA LEU A 30 -47.61 7.50 15.63
C LEU A 30 -48.96 6.93 16.07
N PRO A 31 -50.08 7.38 15.50
CA PRO A 31 -51.30 6.64 15.58
C PRO A 31 -51.30 5.55 14.51
N PHE A 32 -50.59 4.44 14.76
CA PHE A 32 -50.73 3.25 13.92
C PHE A 32 -52.06 2.55 14.19
N SER A 33 -52.87 2.41 13.15
CA SER A 33 -54.07 1.61 13.23
C SER A 33 -53.72 0.14 13.50
N ARG A 34 -54.58 -0.60 14.19
CA ARG A 34 -54.38 -2.04 14.46
C ARG A 34 -54.09 -2.84 13.17
N THR A 35 -54.56 -2.36 12.03
CA THR A 35 -54.35 -2.93 10.70
C THR A 35 -52.90 -2.86 10.22
N LEU A 36 -52.20 -1.73 10.51
CA LEU A 36 -50.78 -1.57 10.13
C LEU A 36 -49.85 -2.45 10.99
N TRP A 37 -50.20 -2.68 12.25
CA TRP A 37 -49.49 -3.62 13.11
C TRP A 37 -49.60 -5.07 12.62
N LEU A 38 -50.80 -5.46 12.19
CA LEU A 38 -51.05 -6.77 11.58
C LEU A 38 -50.27 -6.96 10.26
N ILE A 39 -50.21 -5.94 9.42
CA ILE A 39 -49.41 -5.95 8.18
C ILE A 39 -47.91 -6.11 8.46
N LEU A 40 -47.38 -5.38 9.45
CA LEU A 40 -45.98 -5.50 9.85
C LEU A 40 -45.63 -6.89 10.40
N VAL A 41 -46.51 -7.48 11.21
CA VAL A 41 -46.30 -8.85 11.74
C VAL A 41 -46.37 -9.89 10.61
N ILE A 42 -47.27 -9.71 9.62
CA ILE A 42 -47.37 -10.60 8.45
C ILE A 42 -46.10 -10.46 7.58
N ILE A 43 -45.60 -9.24 7.33
CA ILE A 43 -44.39 -9.02 6.56
C ILE A 43 -43.16 -9.64 7.26
N CYS A 44 -43.01 -9.43 8.57
CA CYS A 44 -41.96 -10.09 9.34
C CYS A 44 -42.08 -11.62 9.35
N GLY A 45 -43.29 -12.15 9.42
CA GLY A 45 -43.57 -13.59 9.33
C GLY A 45 -43.19 -14.19 7.97
N VAL A 46 -43.52 -13.49 6.88
CA VAL A 46 -43.16 -13.90 5.52
C VAL A 46 -41.65 -13.85 5.30
N PHE A 47 -40.99 -12.78 5.79
CA PHE A 47 -39.51 -12.68 5.75
C PHE A 47 -38.85 -13.82 6.54
N TYR A 48 -39.35 -14.12 7.73
CA TYR A 48 -38.84 -15.23 8.55
C TYR A 48 -39.05 -16.58 7.85
N PHE A 49 -40.21 -16.79 7.25
CA PHE A 49 -40.53 -18.05 6.53
C PHE A 49 -39.66 -18.21 5.27
N VAL A 50 -39.40 -17.14 4.51
CA VAL A 50 -38.52 -17.15 3.33
C VAL A 50 -37.07 -17.40 3.75
N PHE A 51 -36.65 -16.83 4.88
CA PHE A 51 -35.28 -17.02 5.40
C PHE A 51 -35.08 -18.47 5.90
N VAL A 52 -36.05 -19.02 6.63
CA VAL A 52 -35.98 -20.40 7.14
C VAL A 52 -36.13 -21.43 6.02
N SER A 53 -36.99 -21.18 5.02
CA SER A 53 -37.10 -22.08 3.86
C SER A 53 -35.85 -22.07 2.97
N LYS A 54 -35.16 -20.93 2.84
CA LYS A 54 -33.84 -20.89 2.20
C LYS A 54 -32.79 -21.70 2.99
N TYR A 55 -32.81 -21.60 4.31
CA TYR A 55 -31.87 -22.35 5.16
C TYR A 55 -32.11 -23.87 5.10
N LEU A 56 -33.37 -24.31 5.11
CA LEU A 56 -33.72 -25.72 4.98
C LEU A 56 -33.55 -26.29 3.56
N PHE A 57 -33.61 -25.43 2.53
CA PHE A 57 -33.33 -25.86 1.16
C PHE A 57 -31.83 -26.03 0.89
N PHE A 58 -30.96 -25.33 1.63
CA PHE A 58 -29.53 -25.50 1.54
C PHE A 58 -29.01 -26.77 2.20
N GLU A 59 -29.65 -27.24 3.29
CA GLU A 59 -29.28 -28.52 3.93
C GLU A 59 -29.65 -29.77 3.14
N GLN A 60 -30.54 -29.66 2.15
CA GLN A 60 -31.00 -30.81 1.37
C GLN A 60 -30.24 -30.99 0.04
N PHE A 61 -29.32 -30.06 -0.31
CA PHE A 61 -28.49 -30.16 -1.53
C PHE A 61 -27.08 -30.64 -1.28
N ASP A 62 -26.66 -30.83 -0.02
CA ASP A 62 -25.31 -31.24 0.36
C ASP A 62 -25.12 -32.77 0.49
N SER A 63 -26.03 -33.56 -0.04
CA SER A 63 -25.93 -35.02 0.08
C SER A 63 -26.01 -35.80 -1.25
N GLN A 64 -25.65 -35.21 -2.39
CA GLN A 64 -25.33 -35.98 -3.60
C GLN A 64 -24.58 -35.15 -4.64
N GLN A 65 -23.24 -35.13 -4.53
CA GLN A 65 -22.33 -35.23 -5.66
C GLN A 65 -20.93 -35.58 -5.15
N ASP A 66 -20.68 -36.86 -4.99
CA ASP A 66 -19.34 -37.42 -5.14
C ASP A 66 -18.92 -37.17 -6.60
N ILE A 67 -18.14 -36.14 -6.83
CA ILE A 67 -17.35 -36.01 -8.04
C ILE A 67 -15.94 -36.43 -7.67
N SER A 68 -15.55 -37.57 -8.21
CA SER A 68 -14.23 -38.17 -8.16
C SER A 68 -13.16 -37.13 -8.45
N ASN A 69 -12.28 -36.95 -7.48
CA ASN A 69 -10.95 -36.37 -7.66
C ASN A 69 -10.18 -37.26 -8.65
N GLU A 70 -10.06 -36.82 -9.88
CA GLU A 70 -8.90 -37.18 -10.68
C GLU A 70 -7.86 -36.08 -10.44
N ASP A 71 -7.12 -36.31 -9.37
CA ASP A 71 -5.87 -35.62 -9.06
C ASP A 71 -4.90 -35.86 -10.20
N ILE A 72 -4.54 -34.82 -10.90
CA ILE A 72 -3.31 -34.79 -11.66
C ILE A 72 -2.20 -34.54 -10.64
N ASP A 73 -1.83 -35.60 -9.95
CA ASP A 73 -0.58 -35.70 -9.18
C ASP A 73 0.59 -35.62 -10.15
N PHE A 74 1.15 -34.42 -10.29
CA PHE A 74 2.48 -34.29 -10.87
C PHE A 74 3.49 -34.48 -9.75
N PHE A 75 3.87 -35.74 -9.52
CA PHE A 75 4.95 -36.12 -8.62
C PHE A 75 6.27 -35.49 -9.12
N LEU A 76 6.82 -34.57 -8.32
CA LEU A 76 8.23 -34.24 -8.37
C LEU A 76 8.94 -35.10 -7.30
N PRO A 77 10.03 -35.77 -7.62
CA PRO A 77 10.78 -36.51 -6.62
C PRO A 77 11.56 -35.56 -5.72
N ASP A 78 11.43 -35.75 -4.40
CA ASP A 78 12.37 -35.24 -3.40
C ASP A 78 13.78 -35.72 -3.72
N THR A 79 14.70 -34.81 -3.98
CA THR A 79 16.13 -35.08 -3.88
C THR A 79 16.81 -33.93 -3.15
N ASP A 80 17.19 -34.23 -1.91
CA ASP A 80 18.20 -33.50 -1.15
C ASP A 80 19.58 -33.66 -1.80
N THR A 81 20.35 -32.55 -1.71
CA THR A 81 21.82 -32.43 -1.76
C THR A 81 22.56 -32.79 -3.03
N ASP A 82 23.16 -31.77 -3.69
CA ASP A 82 24.62 -31.65 -3.88
C ASP A 82 25.03 -30.50 -4.84
N PRO A 83 26.31 -30.08 -4.92
CA PRO A 83 26.74 -28.74 -5.24
C PRO A 83 26.81 -28.44 -6.75
N ILE A 84 26.74 -27.13 -7.02
CA ILE A 84 26.86 -26.45 -8.31
C ILE A 84 27.68 -27.19 -9.37
N SER A 85 26.97 -27.73 -10.36
CA SER A 85 27.56 -28.13 -11.67
C SER A 85 26.56 -27.67 -12.75
N ASP A 86 27.07 -27.23 -13.91
CA ASP A 86 26.30 -26.91 -15.11
C ASP A 86 25.47 -28.13 -15.57
N SER A 87 24.36 -28.38 -14.88
CA SER A 87 23.55 -29.57 -15.03
C SER A 87 22.14 -29.22 -15.55
N PRO A 88 21.42 -30.16 -16.13
CA PRO A 88 20.05 -29.99 -16.65
C PRO A 88 19.05 -29.35 -15.65
N VAL A 89 19.38 -29.36 -14.36
CA VAL A 89 18.56 -28.78 -13.26
C VAL A 89 18.50 -27.26 -13.36
N SER A 90 19.59 -26.56 -13.76
CA SER A 90 19.57 -25.08 -13.88
C SER A 90 18.65 -24.62 -15.01
N ILE A 91 18.71 -25.29 -16.16
CA ILE A 91 17.87 -24.98 -17.33
C ILE A 91 16.40 -25.23 -17.03
N HIS A 92 16.06 -26.24 -16.26
CA HIS A 92 14.69 -26.55 -15.90
C HIS A 92 14.12 -25.49 -14.93
N ASN A 93 14.90 -25.04 -13.98
CA ASN A 93 14.51 -23.95 -13.06
C ASN A 93 14.28 -22.64 -13.82
N ASP A 94 15.15 -22.25 -14.74
CA ASP A 94 15.00 -21.04 -15.53
C ASP A 94 13.72 -21.05 -16.39
N LEU A 95 13.34 -22.21 -16.92
CA LEU A 95 12.10 -22.38 -17.67
C LEU A 95 10.85 -22.16 -16.79
N ILE A 96 10.86 -22.67 -15.56
CA ILE A 96 9.74 -22.47 -14.60
C ILE A 96 9.55 -20.98 -14.28
N TRP A 97 10.64 -20.26 -14.03
CA TRP A 97 10.55 -18.83 -13.71
C TRP A 97 10.06 -18.02 -14.91
N THR A 98 10.54 -18.33 -16.10
CA THR A 98 10.06 -17.71 -17.35
C THR A 98 8.58 -17.98 -17.57
N GLU A 99 8.10 -19.20 -17.34
CA GLU A 99 6.68 -19.53 -17.44
C GLU A 99 5.84 -18.75 -16.44
N ARG A 100 6.27 -18.65 -15.18
CA ARG A 100 5.57 -17.86 -14.14
C ARG A 100 5.53 -16.37 -14.50
N GLN A 101 6.65 -15.82 -14.95
CA GLN A 101 6.71 -14.44 -15.43
C GLN A 101 5.73 -14.20 -16.60
N MET A 102 5.64 -15.14 -17.55
CA MET A 102 4.67 -15.05 -18.64
C MET A 102 3.21 -15.14 -18.17
N LYS A 103 2.91 -15.90 -17.11
CA LYS A 103 1.57 -15.94 -16.49
C LYS A 103 1.21 -14.58 -15.87
N VAL A 104 2.16 -13.91 -15.23
CA VAL A 104 1.95 -12.55 -14.69
C VAL A 104 1.69 -11.56 -15.83
N LYS A 105 2.45 -11.62 -16.92
CA LYS A 105 2.21 -10.79 -18.12
C LYS A 105 0.82 -11.06 -18.72
N GLN A 106 0.35 -12.30 -18.74
CA GLN A 106 -1.01 -12.64 -19.18
C GLN A 106 -2.07 -12.09 -18.24
N ALA A 107 -1.84 -12.12 -16.91
CA ALA A 107 -2.72 -11.53 -15.92
C ALA A 107 -2.83 -10.01 -16.09
N PHE A 108 -1.70 -9.33 -16.33
CA PHE A 108 -1.68 -7.91 -16.64
C PHE A 108 -2.50 -7.61 -17.90
N LYS A 109 -2.26 -8.34 -18.99
CA LYS A 109 -3.00 -8.13 -20.24
C LYS A 109 -4.50 -8.36 -20.07
N HIS A 110 -4.90 -9.39 -19.33
CA HIS A 110 -6.30 -9.66 -19.00
C HIS A 110 -6.96 -8.50 -18.25
N ALA A 111 -6.27 -7.93 -17.26
CA ALA A 111 -6.75 -6.76 -16.50
C ALA A 111 -6.82 -5.50 -17.37
N TRP A 112 -5.78 -5.27 -18.17
CA TRP A 112 -5.67 -4.14 -19.09
C TRP A 112 -6.75 -4.17 -20.18
N ASP A 113 -6.96 -5.31 -20.83
CA ASP A 113 -7.98 -5.46 -21.88
C ASP A 113 -9.40 -5.19 -21.34
N GLY A 114 -9.69 -5.60 -20.09
CA GLY A 114 -10.93 -5.27 -19.41
C GLY A 114 -11.09 -3.76 -19.20
N TYR A 115 -10.06 -3.09 -18.68
CA TYR A 115 -10.04 -1.64 -18.51
C TYR A 115 -10.22 -0.89 -19.84
N VAL A 116 -9.49 -1.30 -20.88
CA VAL A 116 -9.58 -0.67 -22.21
C VAL A 116 -10.98 -0.80 -22.79
N ARG A 117 -11.62 -1.94 -22.61
CA ARG A 117 -12.97 -2.21 -23.12
C ARG A 117 -14.04 -1.35 -22.42
N ASP A 118 -13.96 -1.24 -21.06
CA ASP A 118 -15.07 -0.77 -20.25
C ASP A 118 -14.86 0.63 -19.64
N ALA A 119 -13.61 1.05 -19.44
CA ALA A 119 -13.29 2.23 -18.63
C ALA A 119 -12.22 3.14 -19.23
N TRP A 120 -11.89 3.00 -20.51
CA TRP A 120 -10.79 3.74 -21.15
C TRP A 120 -10.85 5.25 -20.91
N GLY A 121 -9.78 5.80 -20.37
CA GLY A 121 -9.65 7.22 -20.06
C GLY A 121 -10.24 7.65 -18.72
N ASN A 122 -10.91 6.74 -17.99
CA ASN A 122 -11.33 6.98 -16.62
C ASN A 122 -10.20 6.67 -15.63
N ASP A 123 -10.29 7.25 -14.42
CA ASP A 123 -9.30 7.05 -13.36
C ASP A 123 -9.38 5.67 -12.74
N GLU A 124 -10.59 5.12 -12.58
CA GLU A 124 -10.87 3.86 -11.92
C GLU A 124 -11.66 2.91 -12.80
N TYR A 125 -11.49 1.61 -12.58
CA TYR A 125 -12.21 0.54 -13.26
C TYR A 125 -13.08 -0.27 -12.28
N HIS A 126 -14.35 -0.46 -12.66
CA HIS A 126 -15.34 -1.28 -11.96
C HIS A 126 -15.68 -2.51 -12.81
N PRO A 127 -14.93 -3.61 -12.61
CA PRO A 127 -14.96 -4.73 -13.57
C PRO A 127 -16.23 -5.58 -13.52
N ILE A 128 -17.00 -5.58 -12.40
CA ILE A 128 -18.27 -6.31 -12.31
C ILE A 128 -19.37 -5.55 -13.05
N SER A 129 -19.43 -4.22 -12.92
CA SER A 129 -20.45 -3.39 -13.58
C SER A 129 -20.01 -2.89 -14.96
N HIS A 130 -18.82 -3.25 -15.45
CA HIS A 130 -18.27 -2.86 -16.75
C HIS A 130 -18.29 -1.36 -16.99
N ARG A 131 -17.75 -0.56 -16.06
CA ARG A 131 -17.74 0.90 -16.15
C ARG A 131 -16.47 1.51 -15.57
N GLY A 132 -16.18 2.76 -15.97
CA GLY A 132 -15.19 3.60 -15.33
C GLY A 132 -15.82 4.64 -14.40
N SER A 133 -15.00 5.18 -13.49
CA SER A 133 -15.30 6.39 -12.72
C SER A 133 -14.07 7.27 -12.61
N ASN A 134 -14.27 8.53 -12.20
CA ASN A 134 -13.20 9.49 -12.02
C ASN A 134 -13.14 9.97 -10.58
N LEU A 135 -11.93 10.18 -10.08
CA LEU A 135 -11.67 10.70 -8.73
C LEU A 135 -12.00 12.19 -8.62
N SER A 136 -11.99 12.92 -9.74
CA SER A 136 -12.36 14.32 -9.86
C SER A 136 -13.47 14.48 -10.92
N ARG A 137 -13.91 15.72 -11.17
CA ARG A 137 -14.98 16.05 -12.13
C ARG A 137 -14.69 15.54 -13.55
N SER A 138 -13.43 15.53 -13.94
CA SER A 138 -12.91 14.93 -15.17
C SER A 138 -11.71 14.09 -14.79
N GLY A 139 -11.57 12.90 -15.36
CA GLY A 139 -10.46 12.03 -15.09
C GLY A 139 -9.13 12.61 -15.59
N ILE A 140 -8.07 12.26 -14.92
CA ILE A 140 -6.68 12.49 -15.33
C ILE A 140 -5.98 11.20 -15.74
N GLY A 141 -6.78 10.13 -15.95
CA GLY A 141 -6.31 8.83 -16.45
C GLY A 141 -5.38 8.10 -15.52
N PHE A 142 -5.67 8.08 -14.22
CA PHE A 142 -4.83 7.40 -13.23
C PHE A 142 -4.40 6.03 -13.71
N THR A 143 -5.35 5.14 -14.08
CA THR A 143 -5.02 3.77 -14.52
C THR A 143 -4.09 3.72 -15.73
N ILE A 144 -4.25 4.62 -16.70
CA ILE A 144 -3.39 4.63 -17.91
C ILE A 144 -1.98 5.03 -17.56
N VAL A 145 -1.83 6.17 -16.84
CA VAL A 145 -0.51 6.74 -16.54
C VAL A 145 0.25 5.87 -15.56
N ASP A 146 -0.45 5.34 -14.55
CA ASP A 146 0.08 4.43 -13.53
C ASP A 146 0.61 3.11 -14.13
N SER A 147 0.09 2.72 -15.31
CA SER A 147 0.45 1.46 -15.99
C SER A 147 1.56 1.60 -17.03
N LEU A 148 1.98 2.83 -17.41
CA LEU A 148 2.87 3.06 -18.58
C LEU A 148 4.21 2.32 -18.47
N ASP A 149 4.85 2.39 -17.33
CA ASP A 149 6.14 1.76 -17.12
C ASP A 149 6.03 0.24 -17.00
N THR A 150 4.92 -0.28 -16.45
CA THR A 150 4.64 -1.72 -16.44
C THR A 150 4.44 -2.26 -17.86
N LEU A 151 3.73 -1.52 -18.72
CA LEU A 151 3.59 -1.84 -20.15
C LEU A 151 4.95 -1.91 -20.85
N LEU A 152 5.84 -0.94 -20.56
CA LEU A 152 7.21 -0.93 -21.10
C LEU A 152 8.02 -2.12 -20.60
N LEU A 153 8.02 -2.38 -19.29
CA LEU A 153 8.77 -3.47 -18.67
C LEU A 153 8.31 -4.85 -19.14
N MET A 154 7.01 -5.01 -19.38
CA MET A 154 6.44 -6.24 -19.90
C MET A 154 6.53 -6.36 -21.42
N GLU A 155 7.13 -5.37 -22.11
CA GLU A 155 7.21 -5.34 -23.58
C GLU A 155 5.84 -5.53 -24.26
N LEU A 156 4.81 -4.85 -23.76
CA LEU A 156 3.47 -4.81 -24.33
C LEU A 156 3.37 -3.60 -25.26
N LYS A 157 4.01 -3.69 -26.41
CA LYS A 157 4.27 -2.55 -27.32
C LYS A 157 3.01 -1.92 -27.88
N ASP A 158 2.04 -2.71 -28.31
CA ASP A 158 0.81 -2.20 -28.91
C ASP A 158 -0.06 -1.48 -27.86
N GLU A 159 -0.15 -2.06 -26.66
CA GLU A 159 -0.85 -1.49 -25.52
C GLU A 159 -0.17 -0.19 -25.04
N TYR A 160 1.17 -0.19 -24.99
CA TYR A 160 1.95 1.00 -24.65
C TYR A 160 1.76 2.13 -25.67
N GLU A 161 1.85 1.86 -26.95
CA GLU A 161 1.63 2.88 -27.99
C GLU A 161 0.18 3.43 -27.95
N TYR A 162 -0.80 2.59 -27.64
CA TYR A 162 -2.18 3.02 -27.45
C TYR A 162 -2.30 3.96 -26.24
N ALA A 163 -1.70 3.61 -25.09
CA ALA A 163 -1.65 4.44 -23.89
C ALA A 163 -0.88 5.76 -24.15
N ARG A 164 0.30 5.69 -24.79
CA ARG A 164 1.10 6.86 -25.17
C ARG A 164 0.33 7.84 -26.04
N ASN A 165 -0.42 7.34 -27.03
CA ASN A 165 -1.26 8.17 -27.88
C ASN A 165 -2.37 8.87 -27.09
N TRP A 166 -2.95 8.22 -26.07
CA TRP A 166 -3.91 8.85 -25.19
C TRP A 166 -3.26 9.97 -24.37
N VAL A 167 -2.08 9.75 -23.80
CA VAL A 167 -1.30 10.78 -23.09
C VAL A 167 -1.00 11.98 -23.98
N ALA A 168 -0.66 11.75 -25.25
CA ALA A 168 -0.35 12.82 -26.20
C ALA A 168 -1.56 13.69 -26.55
N ASN A 169 -2.73 13.07 -26.74
CA ASN A 169 -3.88 13.72 -27.38
C ASN A 169 -5.02 14.05 -26.39
N SER A 170 -5.10 13.35 -25.25
CA SER A 170 -6.25 13.44 -24.34
C SER A 170 -5.91 13.87 -22.92
N LEU A 171 -4.69 13.56 -22.43
CA LEU A 171 -4.31 13.94 -21.07
C LEU A 171 -4.17 15.46 -20.94
N ASP A 172 -5.01 16.05 -20.09
CA ASP A 172 -5.00 17.48 -19.78
C ASP A 172 -5.14 17.70 -18.27
N PHE A 173 -4.31 18.55 -17.72
CA PHE A 173 -4.31 18.91 -16.30
C PHE A 173 -4.98 20.28 -16.03
N SER A 174 -5.50 20.97 -17.05
CA SER A 174 -6.20 22.25 -16.89
C SER A 174 -7.63 22.09 -16.34
N ILE A 175 -7.86 21.06 -15.54
CA ILE A 175 -9.17 20.65 -15.04
C ILE A 175 -9.52 21.47 -13.79
N ASP A 176 -10.71 22.09 -13.77
CA ASP A 176 -11.28 22.71 -12.58
C ASP A 176 -11.83 21.61 -11.63
N GLY A 177 -10.93 21.03 -10.87
CA GLY A 177 -11.22 19.93 -9.98
C GLY A 177 -10.15 19.76 -8.91
N GLU A 178 -10.59 19.36 -7.73
CA GLU A 178 -9.72 19.01 -6.61
C GLU A 178 -9.11 17.62 -6.85
N VAL A 179 -7.79 17.52 -6.65
CA VAL A 179 -7.06 16.25 -6.62
C VAL A 179 -6.25 16.15 -5.33
N ASN A 180 -6.10 14.93 -4.80
CA ASN A 180 -5.18 14.67 -3.71
C ASN A 180 -3.74 14.82 -4.20
N VAL A 181 -2.93 15.59 -3.46
CA VAL A 181 -1.55 15.93 -3.86
C VAL A 181 -0.65 14.71 -3.84
N PHE A 182 -0.74 13.88 -2.81
CA PHE A 182 0.05 12.68 -2.65
C PHE A 182 -0.27 11.64 -3.74
N GLU A 183 -1.54 11.24 -3.87
CA GLU A 183 -1.96 10.24 -4.85
C GLU A 183 -1.61 10.66 -6.29
N THR A 184 -1.82 11.93 -6.62
CA THR A 184 -1.48 12.46 -7.95
C THR A 184 0.03 12.52 -8.18
N THR A 185 0.82 12.76 -7.13
CA THR A 185 2.29 12.77 -7.23
C THR A 185 2.84 11.37 -7.43
N ILE A 186 2.46 10.40 -6.60
CA ILE A 186 3.07 9.07 -6.67
C ILE A 186 2.66 8.31 -7.92
N ARG A 187 1.38 8.40 -8.35
CA ARG A 187 0.81 7.67 -9.50
C ARG A 187 1.05 8.41 -10.81
N VAL A 188 0.53 9.65 -10.92
CA VAL A 188 0.52 10.35 -12.22
C VAL A 188 1.87 10.99 -12.51
N LEU A 189 2.42 11.79 -11.58
CA LEU A 189 3.75 12.36 -11.79
C LEU A 189 4.82 11.26 -11.80
N GLY A 190 4.74 10.31 -10.88
CA GLY A 190 5.64 9.15 -10.83
C GLY A 190 5.62 8.33 -12.10
N GLY A 191 4.42 7.96 -12.60
CA GLY A 191 4.25 7.21 -13.84
C GLY A 191 4.79 7.93 -15.08
N LEU A 192 4.56 9.26 -15.19
CA LEU A 192 5.13 10.07 -16.27
C LEU A 192 6.66 10.12 -16.22
N LEU A 193 7.24 10.28 -15.03
CA LEU A 193 8.69 10.36 -14.85
C LEU A 193 9.39 9.02 -15.13
N SER A 194 8.78 7.92 -14.68
CA SER A 194 9.27 6.56 -14.96
C SER A 194 9.14 6.24 -16.47
N ALA A 195 7.99 6.54 -17.08
CA ALA A 195 7.79 6.37 -18.51
C ALA A 195 8.77 7.23 -19.34
N TYR A 196 9.08 8.46 -18.92
CA TYR A 196 10.12 9.28 -19.53
C TYR A 196 11.46 8.55 -19.58
N HIS A 197 11.90 8.03 -18.44
CA HIS A 197 13.19 7.36 -18.35
C HIS A 197 13.23 6.05 -19.16
N LEU A 198 12.22 5.19 -18.99
CA LEU A 198 12.21 3.85 -19.60
C LEU A 198 11.93 3.88 -21.12
N SER A 199 11.29 4.93 -21.63
CA SER A 199 11.07 5.12 -23.07
C SER A 199 12.28 5.70 -23.83
N GLY A 200 13.42 5.90 -23.16
CA GLY A 200 14.60 6.54 -23.73
C GLY A 200 14.48 8.07 -23.81
N ASN A 201 13.85 8.67 -22.81
CA ASN A 201 13.67 10.10 -22.60
C ASN A 201 12.68 10.76 -23.58
N ASP A 202 11.51 10.15 -23.79
CA ASP A 202 10.44 10.74 -24.60
C ASP A 202 9.95 12.06 -23.99
N MET A 203 10.19 13.16 -24.69
CA MET A 203 9.88 14.52 -24.24
C MET A 203 8.39 14.79 -24.03
N LEU A 204 7.50 13.96 -24.56
CA LEU A 204 6.07 14.01 -24.27
C LEU A 204 5.81 13.91 -22.76
N TYR A 205 6.41 12.89 -22.12
CA TYR A 205 6.24 12.64 -20.70
C TYR A 205 6.85 13.74 -19.84
N LEU A 206 8.03 14.23 -20.19
CA LEU A 206 8.64 15.35 -19.48
C LEU A 206 7.77 16.62 -19.56
N ALA A 207 7.22 16.94 -20.71
CA ALA A 207 6.34 18.11 -20.86
C ALA A 207 5.08 17.99 -20.00
N LYS A 208 4.46 16.80 -19.93
CA LYS A 208 3.31 16.54 -19.08
C LYS A 208 3.69 16.56 -17.59
N ALA A 209 4.84 16.00 -17.22
CA ALA A 209 5.34 15.99 -15.84
C ALA A 209 5.64 17.42 -15.32
N VAL A 210 6.21 18.29 -16.15
CA VAL A 210 6.45 19.71 -15.82
C VAL A 210 5.12 20.45 -15.63
N ASP A 211 4.14 20.30 -16.54
CA ASP A 211 2.82 20.93 -16.39
C ASP A 211 2.12 20.49 -15.10
N LEU A 212 2.14 19.18 -14.80
CA LEU A 212 1.55 18.67 -13.57
C LEU A 212 2.30 19.15 -12.32
N GLY A 213 3.64 19.08 -12.33
CA GLY A 213 4.48 19.55 -11.23
C GLY A 213 4.24 21.02 -10.88
N ASP A 214 4.14 21.88 -11.90
CA ASP A 214 3.84 23.31 -11.73
C ASP A 214 2.46 23.55 -11.10
N ARG A 215 1.47 22.70 -11.36
CA ARG A 215 0.14 22.80 -10.78
C ARG A 215 0.14 22.29 -9.32
N LEU A 216 0.84 21.20 -9.04
CA LEU A 216 0.99 20.63 -7.71
C LEU A 216 1.72 21.58 -6.75
N LEU A 217 2.61 22.47 -7.25
CA LEU A 217 3.26 23.50 -6.42
C LEU A 217 2.25 24.41 -5.68
N GLY A 218 1.02 24.53 -6.15
CA GLY A 218 -0.03 25.28 -5.48
C GLY A 218 -0.32 24.77 -4.05
N ALA A 219 -0.16 23.49 -3.80
CA ALA A 219 -0.34 22.90 -2.46
C ALA A 219 0.67 23.41 -1.44
N PHE A 220 1.84 23.90 -1.87
CA PHE A 220 2.91 24.42 -1.00
C PHE A 220 2.73 25.90 -0.62
N SER A 221 1.56 26.47 -0.88
CA SER A 221 1.23 27.85 -0.51
C SER A 221 0.80 28.01 0.95
N SER A 222 0.87 26.95 1.75
CA SER A 222 0.54 26.99 3.18
C SER A 222 1.50 27.89 3.97
N PRO A 223 1.08 28.46 5.13
CA PRO A 223 1.95 29.30 5.94
C PRO A 223 3.21 28.64 6.46
N SER A 224 3.18 27.32 6.71
CA SER A 224 4.33 26.56 7.22
C SER A 224 5.23 25.98 6.12
N GLY A 225 4.73 25.94 4.88
CA GLY A 225 5.38 25.20 3.79
C GLY A 225 5.09 23.70 3.77
N ILE A 226 4.41 23.12 4.78
CA ILE A 226 3.85 21.77 4.72
C ILE A 226 2.70 21.79 3.70
N PRO A 227 2.68 20.92 2.70
CA PRO A 227 1.68 20.99 1.65
C PRO A 227 0.27 20.76 2.19
N TYR A 228 -0.70 21.44 1.60
CA TYR A 228 -2.11 21.07 1.75
C TYR A 228 -2.35 19.68 1.17
N ALA A 229 -3.38 19.00 1.69
CA ALA A 229 -3.70 17.63 1.26
C ALA A 229 -4.17 17.54 -0.21
N SER A 230 -4.78 18.62 -0.70
CA SER A 230 -5.34 18.68 -2.06
C SER A 230 -4.96 19.97 -2.76
N VAL A 231 -5.14 19.99 -4.08
CA VAL A 231 -4.97 21.16 -4.95
C VAL A 231 -6.01 21.16 -6.06
N ASN A 232 -6.52 22.34 -6.43
CA ASN A 232 -7.29 22.49 -7.67
C ASN A 232 -6.31 22.65 -8.84
N LEU A 233 -6.34 21.76 -9.81
CA LEU A 233 -5.37 21.75 -10.90
C LEU A 233 -5.47 22.97 -11.82
N ALA A 234 -6.67 23.51 -12.08
CA ALA A 234 -6.85 24.69 -12.93
C ALA A 234 -6.40 25.98 -12.24
N THR A 235 -6.86 26.21 -11.00
CA THR A 235 -6.58 27.45 -10.27
C THR A 235 -5.25 27.42 -9.54
N ARG A 236 -4.68 26.23 -9.31
CA ARG A 236 -3.48 25.99 -8.51
C ARG A 236 -3.66 26.40 -7.03
N GLU A 237 -4.89 26.43 -6.56
CA GLU A 237 -5.20 26.73 -5.17
C GLU A 237 -5.05 25.49 -4.29
N GLY A 238 -4.25 25.59 -3.23
CA GLY A 238 -4.10 24.51 -2.25
C GLY A 238 -5.33 24.41 -1.35
N ILE A 239 -5.77 23.18 -1.07
CA ILE A 239 -7.00 22.89 -0.32
C ILE A 239 -6.63 22.05 0.90
N VAL A 240 -7.09 22.49 2.08
CA VAL A 240 -6.89 21.75 3.34
C VAL A 240 -7.66 20.43 3.32
N ALA A 241 -7.20 19.45 4.10
CA ALA A 241 -7.94 18.21 4.28
C ALA A 241 -9.36 18.49 4.82
N HIS A 242 -10.36 17.79 4.26
CA HIS A 242 -11.77 17.97 4.66
C HIS A 242 -12.10 17.38 6.03
N PHE A 243 -11.17 16.67 6.63
CA PHE A 243 -11.28 16.01 7.94
C PHE A 243 -10.04 16.29 8.78
N ASN A 244 -9.98 15.79 10.01
CA ASN A 244 -8.85 15.95 10.95
C ASN A 244 -8.45 17.41 11.22
N GLY A 245 -9.43 18.34 11.23
CA GLY A 245 -9.17 19.76 11.48
C GLY A 245 -8.33 20.45 10.39
N GLY A 246 -8.25 19.88 9.19
CA GLY A 246 -7.46 20.40 8.08
C GLY A 246 -5.98 20.00 8.12
N ALA A 247 -5.59 19.09 9.02
CA ALA A 247 -4.23 18.57 9.08
C ALA A 247 -3.91 17.65 7.90
N SER A 248 -2.73 17.80 7.32
CA SER A 248 -2.21 16.91 6.29
C SER A 248 -1.70 15.61 6.92
N SER A 249 -1.82 14.50 6.21
CA SER A 249 -1.20 13.24 6.60
C SER A 249 0.33 13.37 6.55
N THR A 250 1.03 12.77 7.52
CA THR A 250 2.49 12.84 7.57
C THR A 250 3.10 12.12 6.37
N SER A 251 2.65 10.87 6.06
CA SER A 251 3.13 10.17 4.87
C SER A 251 2.82 10.95 3.60
N GLU A 252 1.60 11.45 3.41
CA GLU A 252 1.24 12.21 2.20
C GLU A 252 2.10 13.47 2.01
N ALA A 253 2.42 14.21 3.09
CA ALA A 253 3.26 15.40 3.01
C ALA A 253 4.75 15.08 2.75
N THR A 254 5.21 13.91 3.16
CA THR A 254 6.64 13.52 3.10
C THR A 254 6.96 12.50 2.02
N THR A 255 6.01 12.22 1.13
CA THR A 255 6.16 11.24 0.05
C THR A 255 5.90 11.91 -1.30
N LEU A 256 6.63 12.99 -1.53
CA LEU A 256 6.63 13.80 -2.77
C LEU A 256 8.07 13.97 -3.28
N GLN A 257 9.04 13.59 -2.48
CA GLN A 257 10.42 14.03 -2.61
C GLN A 257 11.13 13.33 -3.75
N LEU A 258 10.91 12.04 -3.97
CA LEU A 258 11.56 11.30 -5.06
C LEU A 258 11.15 11.86 -6.42
N GLU A 259 9.85 12.08 -6.61
CA GLU A 259 9.26 12.62 -7.82
C GLU A 259 9.70 14.05 -8.06
N PHE A 260 9.58 14.92 -7.06
CA PHE A 260 9.94 16.32 -7.17
C PHE A 260 11.46 16.54 -7.37
N LYS A 261 12.30 15.73 -6.72
CA LYS A 261 13.76 15.77 -6.92
C LYS A 261 14.14 15.29 -8.33
N TYR A 262 13.53 14.18 -8.80
CA TYR A 262 13.81 13.69 -10.12
C TYR A 262 13.31 14.65 -11.21
N LEU A 263 12.11 15.22 -11.04
CA LEU A 263 11.60 16.26 -11.92
C LEU A 263 12.53 17.48 -11.98
N SER A 264 13.06 17.93 -10.81
CA SER A 264 14.06 19.00 -10.75
C SER A 264 15.33 18.66 -11.54
N TYR A 265 15.81 17.42 -11.37
CA TYR A 265 17.03 16.96 -12.02
C TYR A 265 16.94 16.96 -13.55
N ILE A 266 15.80 16.50 -14.11
CA ILE A 266 15.64 16.38 -15.56
C ILE A 266 15.12 17.66 -16.23
N SER A 267 14.52 18.60 -15.47
CA SER A 267 13.97 19.87 -16.00
C SER A 267 14.85 21.07 -15.73
N ASP A 268 15.94 20.93 -14.93
CA ASP A 268 16.77 22.02 -14.39
C ASP A 268 15.97 23.08 -13.60
N ASN A 269 14.73 22.77 -13.18
CA ASN A 269 13.91 23.64 -12.33
C ASN A 269 13.96 23.20 -10.86
N TYR A 270 14.81 23.83 -10.08
CA TYR A 270 15.07 23.44 -8.70
C TYR A 270 14.01 23.89 -7.69
N VAL A 271 12.96 24.56 -8.10
CA VAL A 271 11.84 24.93 -7.22
C VAL A 271 11.18 23.70 -6.62
N TYR A 272 11.02 22.63 -7.40
CA TYR A 272 10.46 21.37 -6.93
C TYR A 272 11.31 20.74 -5.82
N TRP A 273 12.64 20.69 -6.03
CA TRP A 273 13.60 20.21 -5.01
C TRP A 273 13.50 21.02 -3.72
N ASP A 274 13.58 22.35 -3.83
CA ASP A 274 13.59 23.23 -2.68
C ASP A 274 12.32 23.12 -1.85
N LYS A 275 11.15 22.98 -2.50
CA LYS A 275 9.84 22.82 -1.84
C LYS A 275 9.75 21.50 -1.10
N SER A 276 10.10 20.38 -1.74
CA SER A 276 10.04 19.05 -1.12
C SER A 276 11.08 18.90 0.01
N GLN A 277 12.29 19.43 -0.15
CA GLN A 277 13.32 19.43 0.87
C GLN A 277 12.94 20.22 2.13
N ASN A 278 12.26 21.36 1.98
CA ASN A 278 11.85 22.21 3.11
C ASN A 278 10.87 21.49 4.04
N ILE A 279 10.03 20.59 3.55
CA ILE A 279 9.16 19.75 4.39
C ILE A 279 10.01 18.94 5.37
N MET A 280 11.03 18.26 4.85
CA MET A 280 11.90 17.39 5.65
C MET A 280 12.72 18.16 6.66
N LEU A 281 13.20 19.36 6.31
CA LEU A 281 13.85 20.27 7.25
C LEU A 281 12.90 20.73 8.37
N THR A 282 11.64 20.98 8.06
CA THR A 282 10.63 21.33 9.06
C THR A 282 10.44 20.18 10.04
N ILE A 283 10.25 18.95 9.53
CA ILE A 283 10.04 17.76 10.37
C ILE A 283 11.27 17.42 11.22
N ASP A 284 12.47 17.59 10.68
CA ASP A 284 13.69 17.31 11.44
C ASP A 284 13.81 18.18 12.68
N ASN A 285 13.36 19.43 12.61
CA ASN A 285 13.34 20.37 13.73
C ASN A 285 12.23 20.11 14.75
N LEU A 286 11.28 19.20 14.48
CA LEU A 286 10.23 18.86 15.42
C LEU A 286 10.69 17.80 16.43
N LYS A 287 10.07 17.84 17.62
CA LYS A 287 10.27 16.78 18.60
C LYS A 287 9.63 15.49 18.11
N LYS A 288 10.45 14.46 17.89
CA LYS A 288 10.05 13.10 17.54
C LYS A 288 10.09 12.19 18.77
N TYR A 289 9.39 11.06 18.75
CA TYR A 289 9.44 10.03 19.78
C TYR A 289 10.50 9.00 19.36
N ASP A 290 11.76 9.22 19.75
CA ASP A 290 12.91 8.42 19.32
C ASP A 290 12.98 8.20 17.80
N GLY A 291 12.80 9.27 17.02
CA GLY A 291 12.78 9.23 15.57
C GLY A 291 11.41 8.93 14.96
N LEU A 292 10.46 8.41 15.74
CA LEU A 292 9.09 8.13 15.31
C LEU A 292 8.24 9.41 15.26
N VAL A 293 7.29 9.45 14.32
CA VAL A 293 6.47 10.63 14.05
C VAL A 293 4.97 10.34 14.15
N PRO A 294 4.16 11.29 14.64
CA PRO A 294 2.71 11.23 14.54
C PRO A 294 2.23 11.28 13.09
N ILE A 295 1.06 10.66 12.83
CA ILE A 295 0.49 10.50 11.48
C ILE A 295 -0.11 11.77 10.86
N TYR A 296 -0.09 12.91 11.55
CA TYR A 296 -0.62 14.17 11.04
C TYR A 296 0.31 15.36 11.29
N LEU A 297 0.32 16.28 10.33
CA LEU A 297 1.02 17.56 10.33
C LEU A 297 0.05 18.71 10.05
N SER A 298 0.22 19.82 10.76
CA SER A 298 -0.56 21.04 10.53
C SER A 298 0.07 21.89 9.42
N PRO A 299 -0.61 22.14 8.30
CA PRO A 299 -0.11 23.06 7.26
C PRO A 299 -0.05 24.52 7.71
N ASN A 300 -0.71 24.88 8.82
CA ASN A 300 -0.71 26.26 9.33
C ASN A 300 0.57 26.61 10.07
N ASP A 301 1.04 25.75 10.98
CA ASP A 301 2.20 26.02 11.85
C ASP A 301 3.32 24.98 11.76
N GLY A 302 3.19 23.99 10.89
CA GLY A 302 4.20 22.96 10.61
C GLY A 302 4.44 21.97 11.76
N LYS A 303 3.52 21.89 12.75
CA LYS A 303 3.68 21.00 13.90
C LYS A 303 2.92 19.70 13.73
N PHE A 304 3.38 18.66 14.44
CA PHE A 304 2.59 17.43 14.55
C PHE A 304 1.25 17.69 15.22
N TRP A 305 0.22 17.03 14.71
CA TRP A 305 -1.15 17.11 15.22
C TRP A 305 -1.62 15.70 15.61
N GLY A 306 -2.08 15.55 16.87
CA GLY A 306 -2.38 14.24 17.45
C GLY A 306 -1.11 13.52 17.92
N GLY A 307 -1.24 12.25 18.29
CA GLY A 307 -0.13 11.49 18.88
C GLY A 307 0.01 10.06 18.37
N ARG A 308 -0.93 9.56 17.54
CA ARG A 308 -0.86 8.19 17.01
C ARG A 308 0.39 8.01 16.15
N ILE A 309 1.12 6.92 16.39
CA ILE A 309 2.30 6.51 15.64
C ILE A 309 2.03 5.13 15.07
N THR A 310 2.20 4.97 13.77
CA THR A 310 2.10 3.69 13.05
C THR A 310 2.96 3.71 11.80
N LEU A 311 3.42 2.55 11.35
CA LEU A 311 4.01 2.33 10.04
C LEU A 311 2.95 1.88 9.01
N GLY A 312 1.67 1.81 9.41
CA GLY A 312 0.52 1.65 8.52
C GLY A 312 0.05 2.98 7.94
N ALA A 313 -1.23 3.04 7.56
CA ALA A 313 -1.82 4.16 6.86
C ALA A 313 -1.52 5.53 7.51
N ARG A 314 -1.06 6.48 6.70
CA ARG A 314 -0.70 7.87 7.02
C ARG A 314 0.65 8.07 7.73
N GLY A 315 1.35 6.99 8.08
CA GLY A 315 2.70 7.03 8.66
C GLY A 315 3.75 6.32 7.82
N ASP A 316 3.37 5.31 7.06
CA ASP A 316 4.11 4.35 6.26
C ASP A 316 5.27 4.94 5.43
N SER A 317 4.95 5.60 4.36
CA SER A 317 5.91 6.07 3.36
C SER A 317 6.81 7.23 3.82
N TYR A 318 6.54 7.85 5.00
CA TYR A 318 7.54 8.71 5.64
C TYR A 318 8.83 7.94 5.90
N TYR A 319 8.74 6.77 6.52
CA TYR A 319 9.90 5.92 6.86
C TYR A 319 10.58 5.39 5.60
N GLU A 320 9.80 5.02 4.61
CA GLU A 320 10.24 4.55 3.31
C GLU A 320 11.08 5.61 2.58
N TYR A 321 10.55 6.85 2.46
CA TYR A 321 11.21 7.92 1.71
C TYR A 321 12.44 8.50 2.42
N LEU A 322 12.60 8.31 3.73
CA LEU A 322 13.87 8.63 4.40
C LEU A 322 15.02 7.83 3.78
N LEU A 323 14.85 6.53 3.57
CA LEU A 323 15.86 5.70 2.94
C LEU A 323 15.97 5.95 1.44
N LYS A 324 14.83 5.96 0.74
CA LYS A 324 14.80 6.01 -0.73
C LYS A 324 15.38 7.33 -1.28
N GLN A 325 15.24 8.46 -0.58
CA GLN A 325 15.92 9.72 -0.96
C GLN A 325 17.45 9.62 -0.86
N PHE A 326 17.96 8.94 0.17
CA PHE A 326 19.39 8.70 0.31
C PHE A 326 19.93 7.83 -0.82
N ILE A 327 19.17 6.79 -1.21
CA ILE A 327 19.50 5.92 -2.36
C ILE A 327 19.44 6.71 -3.67
N GLN A 328 18.37 7.47 -3.90
CA GLN A 328 18.15 8.21 -5.15
C GLN A 328 19.32 9.12 -5.52
N THR A 329 19.98 9.73 -4.53
CA THR A 329 21.11 10.66 -4.74
C THR A 329 22.48 9.99 -4.58
N SER A 330 22.57 8.72 -4.95
CA SER A 330 23.81 7.92 -4.84
C SER A 330 24.42 7.97 -3.44
N TYR A 331 23.58 7.86 -2.42
CA TYR A 331 23.99 7.81 -1.00
C TYR A 331 24.75 9.07 -0.52
N THR A 332 24.42 10.24 -1.06
CA THR A 332 25.12 11.49 -0.74
C THR A 332 24.40 12.38 0.26
N GLU A 333 23.08 12.23 0.42
CA GLU A 333 22.27 13.00 1.37
C GLU A 333 22.22 12.31 2.75
N TYR A 334 23.32 12.34 3.50
CA TYR A 334 23.44 11.71 4.83
C TYR A 334 22.42 12.22 5.86
N PHE A 335 21.84 13.39 5.65
CA PHE A 335 20.71 13.92 6.41
C PHE A 335 19.56 12.91 6.49
N TYR A 336 19.16 12.32 5.36
CA TYR A 336 18.07 11.35 5.33
C TYR A 336 18.47 10.00 5.92
N ARG A 337 19.72 9.58 5.74
CA ARG A 337 20.24 8.36 6.37
C ARG A 337 20.21 8.47 7.88
N ARG A 338 20.62 9.60 8.44
CA ARG A 338 20.54 9.87 9.89
C ARG A 338 19.09 9.79 10.39
N MET A 339 18.15 10.46 9.71
CA MET A 339 16.73 10.42 10.08
C MET A 339 16.16 8.99 10.00
N TYR A 340 16.57 8.23 8.99
CA TYR A 340 16.19 6.83 8.84
C TYR A 340 16.73 5.97 10.00
N ASP A 341 18.00 6.08 10.31
CA ASP A 341 18.62 5.31 11.40
C ASP A 341 17.98 5.62 12.75
N GLU A 342 17.68 6.91 13.02
CA GLU A 342 16.95 7.33 14.21
C GLU A 342 15.54 6.69 14.26
N ALA A 343 14.82 6.70 13.14
CA ALA A 343 13.48 6.15 13.04
C ALA A 343 13.46 4.62 13.19
N ILE A 344 14.37 3.90 12.52
CA ILE A 344 14.47 2.44 12.63
C ILE A 344 14.85 2.00 14.05
N LYS A 345 15.73 2.75 14.71
CA LYS A 345 16.01 2.51 16.13
C LYS A 345 14.74 2.65 16.99
N GLY A 346 13.91 3.67 16.72
CA GLY A 346 12.63 3.85 17.40
C GLY A 346 11.65 2.72 17.11
N VAL A 347 11.58 2.26 15.86
CA VAL A 347 10.75 1.09 15.46
C VAL A 347 11.16 -0.15 16.26
N LYS A 348 12.46 -0.48 16.28
CA LYS A 348 13.01 -1.62 17.03
C LYS A 348 12.72 -1.53 18.53
N THR A 349 12.76 -0.33 19.09
CA THR A 349 12.62 -0.12 20.53
C THR A 349 11.16 -0.15 21.01
N HIS A 350 10.23 0.35 20.18
CA HIS A 350 8.87 0.67 20.64
C HIS A 350 7.75 -0.02 19.87
N LEU A 351 8.00 -0.52 18.65
CA LEU A 351 6.93 -1.02 17.78
C LEU A 351 7.04 -2.51 17.44
N ILE A 352 8.22 -3.13 17.61
CA ILE A 352 8.42 -4.55 17.34
C ILE A 352 8.02 -5.37 18.57
N ASP A 353 7.24 -6.43 18.34
CA ASP A 353 6.93 -7.47 19.32
C ASP A 353 6.66 -8.80 18.61
N TYR A 354 6.42 -9.87 19.36
CA TYR A 354 6.24 -11.22 18.84
C TYR A 354 4.90 -11.81 19.25
N SER A 355 4.26 -12.52 18.34
CA SER A 355 2.98 -13.18 18.58
C SER A 355 3.14 -14.52 19.29
N TYR A 356 2.03 -15.08 19.77
CA TYR A 356 1.92 -16.43 20.27
C TYR A 356 0.93 -17.25 19.42
N PRO A 357 1.16 -18.58 19.23
CA PRO A 357 2.20 -19.41 19.85
C PRO A 357 3.52 -19.48 19.06
N SER A 358 3.56 -19.04 17.77
CA SER A 358 4.70 -19.34 16.88
C SER A 358 5.81 -18.30 16.91
N GLY A 359 5.61 -17.15 17.56
CA GLY A 359 6.60 -16.09 17.66
C GLY A 359 6.79 -15.31 16.33
N LEU A 360 5.70 -14.97 15.63
CA LEU A 360 5.79 -14.14 14.43
C LEU A 360 6.13 -12.70 14.83
N LEU A 361 7.19 -12.14 14.27
CA LEU A 361 7.55 -10.75 14.46
C LEU A 361 6.52 -9.83 13.79
N TYR A 362 5.97 -8.85 14.52
CA TYR A 362 5.09 -7.83 13.97
C TYR A 362 5.50 -6.43 14.40
N ILE A 363 5.06 -5.43 13.62
CA ILE A 363 5.25 -4.01 13.95
C ILE A 363 3.88 -3.44 14.32
N GLY A 364 3.69 -3.16 15.60
CA GLY A 364 2.43 -2.64 16.14
C GLY A 364 2.32 -1.11 16.06
N GLU A 365 1.32 -0.57 16.77
CA GLU A 365 0.99 0.86 16.78
C GLU A 365 0.97 1.44 18.19
N LEU A 366 1.34 2.73 18.36
CA LEU A 366 1.14 3.48 19.58
C LEU A 366 -0.06 4.42 19.47
N SER A 367 -0.92 4.43 20.49
CA SER A 367 -2.14 5.24 20.49
C SER A 367 -1.90 6.75 20.58
N GLY A 368 -0.72 7.15 21.11
CA GLY A 368 -0.36 8.54 21.36
C GLY A 368 -1.14 9.21 22.49
N SER A 369 -1.86 8.44 23.30
CA SER A 369 -2.61 8.95 24.46
C SER A 369 -1.76 9.15 25.71
N GLY A 370 -0.44 8.95 25.60
CA GLY A 370 0.51 9.00 26.72
C GLY A 370 0.69 7.67 27.45
N ASP A 371 -0.03 6.64 27.03
CA ASP A 371 0.23 5.26 27.42
C ASP A 371 1.13 4.64 26.34
N ASP A 372 2.34 4.26 26.70
CA ASP A 372 3.31 3.60 25.81
C ASP A 372 2.92 2.13 25.51
N ASN A 373 1.63 1.81 25.58
CA ASN A 373 1.13 0.47 25.30
C ASN A 373 1.07 0.22 23.80
N LEU A 374 1.85 -0.75 23.36
CA LEU A 374 1.84 -1.23 22.00
C LEU A 374 0.51 -1.93 21.70
N SER A 375 -0.17 -1.48 20.64
CA SER A 375 -1.31 -2.18 20.07
C SER A 375 -0.80 -3.24 19.09
N PRO A 376 -1.17 -4.53 19.27
CA PRO A 376 -0.72 -5.62 18.40
C PRO A 376 -1.52 -5.66 17.08
N LYS A 377 -1.63 -4.50 16.41
CA LYS A 377 -2.34 -4.29 15.16
C LYS A 377 -1.34 -3.91 14.08
N MET A 378 -1.40 -4.56 12.94
CA MET A 378 -0.56 -4.25 11.78
C MET A 378 -1.41 -4.19 10.51
N ASP A 379 -1.34 -3.07 9.81
CA ASP A 379 -1.92 -2.91 8.47
C ASP A 379 -1.06 -3.68 7.46
N HIS A 380 -1.66 -4.21 6.38
CA HIS A 380 -0.91 -4.86 5.30
C HIS A 380 0.16 -3.93 4.69
N LEU A 381 -0.11 -2.62 4.67
CA LEU A 381 0.84 -1.59 4.25
C LEU A 381 2.22 -1.74 4.90
N VAL A 382 2.29 -2.11 6.19
CA VAL A 382 3.55 -2.27 6.95
C VAL A 382 4.49 -3.29 6.31
N CYS A 383 3.98 -4.18 5.48
CA CYS A 383 4.76 -5.24 4.82
C CYS A 383 5.84 -4.73 3.86
N PHE A 384 5.77 -3.46 3.40
CA PHE A 384 6.86 -2.83 2.64
C PHE A 384 8.17 -2.75 3.43
N MET A 385 8.06 -2.65 4.78
CA MET A 385 9.21 -2.43 5.65
C MET A 385 10.20 -3.61 5.63
N GLY A 386 9.73 -4.83 5.32
CA GLY A 386 10.62 -5.98 5.16
C GLY A 386 11.68 -5.76 4.07
N GLY A 387 11.23 -5.35 2.88
CA GLY A 387 12.11 -4.96 1.77
C GLY A 387 12.92 -3.69 2.06
N SER A 388 12.31 -2.70 2.71
CA SER A 388 12.97 -1.45 3.06
C SER A 388 14.15 -1.64 4.02
N LEU A 389 14.01 -2.48 5.04
CA LEU A 389 15.11 -2.84 5.95
C LEU A 389 16.26 -3.54 5.22
N ALA A 390 15.94 -4.49 4.34
CA ALA A 390 16.93 -5.17 3.53
C ALA A 390 17.68 -4.21 2.58
N LEU A 391 16.97 -3.26 1.94
CA LEU A 391 17.59 -2.20 1.13
C LEU A 391 18.49 -1.28 1.97
N GLY A 392 18.06 -0.90 3.17
CA GLY A 392 18.81 -0.06 4.11
C GLY A 392 20.12 -0.71 4.54
N ALA A 393 20.12 -2.01 4.79
CA ALA A 393 21.26 -2.82 5.16
C ALA A 393 22.25 -3.03 3.99
N THR A 394 21.75 -3.28 2.79
CA THR A 394 22.57 -3.71 1.64
C THR A 394 22.90 -2.60 0.65
N LYS A 395 22.17 -1.49 0.69
CA LYS A 395 22.24 -0.41 -0.32
C LYS A 395 22.03 -0.93 -1.75
N GLY A 396 21.08 -1.86 -1.91
CA GLY A 396 20.75 -2.48 -3.20
C GLY A 396 21.76 -3.49 -3.74
N ARG A 397 22.84 -3.80 -2.99
CA ARG A 397 23.83 -4.81 -3.38
C ARG A 397 23.45 -6.19 -2.87
N LYS A 398 23.89 -7.22 -3.56
CA LYS A 398 23.63 -8.61 -3.15
C LYS A 398 24.39 -8.93 -1.85
N VAL A 399 23.69 -9.59 -0.92
CA VAL A 399 24.24 -9.94 0.40
C VAL A 399 25.55 -10.73 0.30
N TYR A 400 25.63 -11.72 -0.61
CA TYR A 400 26.83 -12.53 -0.77
C TYR A 400 28.07 -11.77 -1.24
N ASP A 401 27.90 -10.57 -1.86
CA ASP A 401 29.00 -9.72 -2.28
C ASP A 401 29.54 -8.83 -1.16
N ILE A 402 28.76 -8.63 -0.08
CA ILE A 402 29.03 -7.62 0.94
C ILE A 402 28.96 -8.12 2.38
N GLN A 403 28.63 -9.39 2.61
CA GLN A 403 28.36 -9.91 3.97
C GLN A 403 29.52 -9.69 4.95
N ASP A 404 30.78 -9.71 4.48
CA ASP A 404 31.96 -9.48 5.31
C ASP A 404 32.14 -8.00 5.68
N ASP A 405 31.49 -7.08 4.96
CA ASP A 405 31.51 -5.62 5.16
C ASP A 405 30.28 -5.09 5.92
N MET A 406 29.29 -5.94 6.17
CA MET A 406 28.06 -5.55 6.89
C MET A 406 28.33 -5.34 8.38
N SER A 407 27.79 -4.27 8.94
CA SER A 407 27.81 -4.04 10.38
C SER A 407 26.79 -4.93 11.10
N ASP A 408 26.95 -5.09 12.43
CA ASP A 408 25.98 -5.82 13.26
C ASP A 408 24.55 -5.24 13.12
N ASN A 409 24.42 -3.92 12.98
CA ASN A 409 23.13 -3.28 12.74
C ASN A 409 22.56 -3.62 11.35
N ASP A 410 23.39 -3.68 10.30
CA ASP A 410 22.92 -4.07 8.97
C ASP A 410 22.44 -5.52 8.94
N LEU A 411 23.14 -6.42 9.66
CA LEU A 411 22.72 -7.82 9.80
C LEU A 411 21.42 -7.95 10.57
N GLU A 412 21.26 -7.21 11.68
CA GLU A 412 20.02 -7.18 12.47
C GLU A 412 18.84 -6.64 11.63
N ASP A 413 19.04 -5.53 10.89
CA ASP A 413 18.00 -4.96 10.02
C ASP A 413 17.59 -5.95 8.93
N LEU A 414 18.54 -6.65 8.32
CA LEU A 414 18.26 -7.68 7.31
C LEU A 414 17.45 -8.83 7.90
N ASP A 415 17.79 -9.31 9.09
CA ASP A 415 17.11 -10.43 9.74
C ASP A 415 15.69 -10.03 10.18
N ILE A 416 15.49 -8.83 10.76
CA ILE A 416 14.16 -8.28 11.04
C ILE A 416 13.34 -8.18 9.75
N GLY A 417 13.94 -7.71 8.66
CA GLY A 417 13.28 -7.63 7.35
C GLY A 417 12.79 -8.98 6.84
N LYS A 418 13.60 -10.04 6.99
CA LYS A 418 13.21 -11.41 6.62
C LYS A 418 12.07 -11.94 7.50
N GLU A 419 12.17 -11.77 8.83
CA GLU A 419 11.15 -12.24 9.76
C GLU A 419 9.81 -11.50 9.56
N LEU A 420 9.83 -10.19 9.36
CA LEU A 420 8.63 -9.41 9.06
C LEU A 420 7.99 -9.87 7.74
N THR A 421 8.80 -10.10 6.70
CA THR A 421 8.28 -10.59 5.42
C THR A 421 7.65 -11.98 5.55
N LYS A 422 8.23 -12.87 6.37
CA LYS A 422 7.61 -14.14 6.72
C LYS A 422 6.25 -13.93 7.39
N THR A 423 6.15 -13.04 8.35
CA THR A 423 4.86 -12.70 9.00
C THR A 423 3.83 -12.20 7.99
N CYS A 424 4.24 -11.36 7.04
CA CYS A 424 3.37 -10.87 5.98
C CYS A 424 2.88 -11.99 5.05
N VAL A 425 3.73 -12.97 4.75
CA VAL A 425 3.30 -14.19 4.02
C VAL A 425 2.30 -15.00 4.86
N GLU A 426 2.53 -15.15 6.17
CA GLU A 426 1.58 -15.85 7.05
C GLU A 426 0.21 -15.16 7.11
N MET A 427 0.11 -13.83 6.91
CA MET A 427 -1.19 -13.16 6.76
C MET A 427 -1.98 -13.68 5.56
N TYR A 428 -1.31 -14.10 4.49
CA TYR A 428 -1.94 -14.77 3.33
C TYR A 428 -2.28 -16.22 3.65
N LEU A 429 -1.32 -16.98 4.19
CA LEU A 429 -1.45 -18.42 4.38
C LEU A 429 -2.44 -18.80 5.48
N SER A 430 -2.72 -17.90 6.41
CA SER A 430 -3.68 -18.12 7.51
C SER A 430 -5.15 -17.98 7.12
N THR A 431 -5.43 -17.56 5.88
CA THR A 431 -6.81 -17.35 5.39
C THR A 431 -7.28 -18.48 4.49
N ASN A 432 -8.60 -18.67 4.38
CA ASN A 432 -9.19 -19.70 3.53
C ASN A 432 -9.01 -19.44 2.02
N THR A 433 -8.86 -18.16 1.64
CA THR A 433 -8.60 -17.79 0.24
C THR A 433 -7.13 -17.83 -0.12
N GLY A 434 -6.21 -17.83 0.86
CA GLY A 434 -4.79 -17.60 0.61
C GLY A 434 -4.46 -16.14 0.24
N LEU A 435 -5.36 -15.18 0.55
CA LEU A 435 -5.18 -13.74 0.37
C LEU A 435 -5.20 -13.04 1.73
N ALA A 436 -4.33 -12.06 1.93
CA ALA A 436 -4.21 -11.36 3.19
C ALA A 436 -5.38 -10.41 3.46
N PRO A 437 -5.78 -10.24 4.74
CA PRO A 437 -6.68 -9.17 5.15
C PRO A 437 -5.97 -7.80 5.06
N GLU A 438 -6.73 -6.72 5.04
CA GLU A 438 -6.20 -5.36 5.10
C GLU A 438 -5.51 -5.05 6.42
N ILE A 439 -6.03 -5.61 7.53
CA ILE A 439 -5.45 -5.44 8.87
C ILE A 439 -5.45 -6.78 9.60
N ALA A 440 -4.30 -7.12 10.19
CA ALA A 440 -4.13 -8.25 11.10
C ALA A 440 -3.94 -7.78 12.55
N TYR A 441 -4.39 -8.57 13.49
CA TYR A 441 -4.11 -8.43 14.91
C TYR A 441 -3.33 -9.65 15.39
N PHE A 442 -2.36 -9.45 16.26
CA PHE A 442 -1.50 -10.51 16.73
C PHE A 442 -1.85 -10.92 18.16
N SER A 443 -1.85 -12.22 18.42
CA SER A 443 -2.09 -12.76 19.74
C SER A 443 -0.89 -12.52 20.66
N THR A 444 -1.14 -11.90 21.82
CA THR A 444 -0.11 -11.60 22.83
C THR A 444 -0.22 -12.47 24.07
N SER A 445 -1.16 -13.42 24.11
CA SER A 445 -1.34 -14.36 25.22
C SER A 445 -0.60 -15.66 24.96
N GLU A 446 0.14 -16.16 25.95
CA GLU A 446 0.80 -17.48 25.91
C GLU A 446 -0.17 -18.65 25.70
N ASP A 447 -1.44 -18.48 26.08
CA ASP A 447 -2.51 -19.48 25.90
C ASP A 447 -3.17 -19.39 24.49
N ALA A 448 -2.71 -18.52 23.61
CA ALA A 448 -3.27 -18.37 22.27
C ALA A 448 -3.08 -19.64 21.42
N THR A 449 -4.07 -19.96 20.61
CA THR A 449 -4.02 -21.09 19.68
C THR A 449 -3.68 -20.68 18.24
N THR A 450 -3.72 -19.37 17.94
CA THR A 450 -3.43 -18.79 16.64
C THR A 450 -2.66 -17.48 16.81
N ASP A 451 -1.69 -17.24 15.96
CA ASP A 451 -0.89 -16.00 15.97
C ASP A 451 -1.68 -14.82 15.46
N ILE A 452 -2.49 -15.03 14.41
CA ILE A 452 -3.18 -13.98 13.66
C ILE A 452 -4.67 -14.03 13.94
N ILE A 453 -5.25 -12.88 14.25
CA ILE A 453 -6.67 -12.65 14.47
C ILE A 453 -7.14 -11.65 13.41
N ILE A 454 -8.15 -12.02 12.63
CA ILE A 454 -8.75 -11.17 11.59
C ILE A 454 -10.11 -10.72 12.09
N LYS A 455 -10.33 -9.40 12.18
CA LYS A 455 -11.63 -8.84 12.56
C LYS A 455 -12.51 -8.66 11.33
N PRO A 456 -13.84 -8.84 11.41
CA PRO A 456 -14.72 -8.79 10.24
C PRO A 456 -14.69 -7.48 9.45
N LEU A 457 -14.39 -6.33 10.08
CA LEU A 457 -14.28 -5.04 9.38
C LEU A 457 -12.96 -4.87 8.63
N ASP A 458 -11.99 -5.70 8.94
CA ASP A 458 -10.61 -5.61 8.47
C ASP A 458 -10.22 -6.77 7.55
N SER A 459 -11.19 -7.71 7.29
CA SER A 459 -10.99 -8.96 6.53
C SER A 459 -10.98 -8.79 5.01
N HIS A 460 -11.16 -7.57 4.51
CA HIS A 460 -11.16 -7.31 3.07
C HIS A 460 -9.73 -7.31 2.49
N ASN A 461 -9.62 -7.53 1.17
CA ASN A 461 -8.37 -7.47 0.41
C ASN A 461 -8.52 -6.49 -0.75
N LEU A 462 -7.57 -5.58 -0.90
CA LEU A 462 -7.57 -4.52 -1.91
C LEU A 462 -6.55 -4.75 -3.03
N LEU A 463 -6.05 -5.96 -3.24
CA LEU A 463 -5.04 -6.28 -4.28
C LEU A 463 -3.65 -5.67 -3.99
N ARG A 464 -3.32 -5.37 -2.74
CA ARG A 464 -2.12 -4.62 -2.33
C ARG A 464 -0.80 -5.30 -2.64
N PRO A 465 0.27 -4.50 -2.91
CA PRO A 465 1.59 -4.97 -3.35
C PRO A 465 2.60 -5.26 -2.25
N GLU A 466 2.50 -4.69 -1.03
CA GLU A 466 3.63 -4.49 -0.10
C GLU A 466 4.33 -5.79 0.31
N THR A 467 3.58 -6.88 0.43
CA THR A 467 4.19 -8.20 0.68
C THR A 467 5.00 -8.67 -0.53
N VAL A 468 4.45 -8.51 -1.74
CA VAL A 468 5.13 -8.94 -2.98
C VAL A 468 6.34 -8.06 -3.27
N GLU A 469 6.28 -6.76 -2.95
CA GLU A 469 7.42 -5.84 -2.98
C GLU A 469 8.57 -6.38 -2.12
N SER A 470 8.28 -6.72 -0.87
CA SER A 470 9.29 -7.26 0.06
C SER A 470 9.85 -8.61 -0.41
N LEU A 471 9.00 -9.49 -0.97
CA LEU A 471 9.46 -10.76 -1.58
C LEU A 471 10.41 -10.50 -2.75
N PHE A 472 10.08 -9.55 -3.64
CA PHE A 472 10.91 -9.17 -4.77
C PHE A 472 12.26 -8.61 -4.31
N ILE A 473 12.26 -7.65 -3.39
CA ILE A 473 13.48 -7.00 -2.90
C ILE A 473 14.39 -8.02 -2.21
N LEU A 474 13.85 -8.83 -1.30
CA LEU A 474 14.62 -9.86 -0.59
C LEU A 474 15.17 -10.92 -1.56
N TRP A 475 14.38 -11.36 -2.53
CA TRP A 475 14.88 -12.26 -3.59
C TRP A 475 16.10 -11.66 -4.30
N ARG A 476 15.99 -10.41 -4.76
CA ARG A 476 17.08 -9.75 -5.50
C ARG A 476 18.35 -9.57 -4.67
N LEU A 477 18.20 -9.30 -3.37
CA LEU A 477 19.33 -9.05 -2.47
C LEU A 477 19.97 -10.32 -1.93
N THR A 478 19.18 -11.36 -1.64
CA THR A 478 19.68 -12.59 -1.00
C THR A 478 19.91 -13.74 -1.98
N GLY A 479 19.20 -13.78 -3.10
CA GLY A 479 19.18 -14.94 -4.01
C GLY A 479 18.42 -16.14 -3.47
N ASP A 480 17.74 -16.02 -2.31
CA ASP A 480 17.01 -17.12 -1.71
C ASP A 480 15.71 -17.39 -2.47
N VAL A 481 15.64 -18.57 -3.06
CA VAL A 481 14.51 -19.01 -3.89
C VAL A 481 13.19 -19.11 -3.12
N GLN A 482 13.21 -19.14 -1.78
CA GLN A 482 12.02 -19.21 -0.94
C GLN A 482 11.03 -18.08 -1.27
N TYR A 483 11.53 -16.86 -1.54
CA TYR A 483 10.68 -15.70 -1.82
C TYR A 483 9.86 -15.84 -3.10
N ARG A 484 10.34 -16.58 -4.09
CA ARG A 484 9.64 -16.83 -5.36
C ARG A 484 9.07 -18.25 -5.48
N HIS A 485 9.22 -19.08 -4.43
CA HIS A 485 8.81 -20.48 -4.40
C HIS A 485 7.28 -20.66 -4.41
N VAL A 486 6.84 -21.92 -4.65
CA VAL A 486 5.42 -22.31 -4.64
C VAL A 486 4.72 -22.07 -3.31
N GLU A 487 5.46 -22.05 -2.22
CA GLU A 487 4.89 -21.83 -0.88
C GLU A 487 4.64 -20.34 -0.56
N TRP A 488 5.30 -19.40 -1.26
CA TRP A 488 5.20 -17.97 -1.00
C TRP A 488 4.72 -17.18 -2.23
N GLY A 489 5.61 -16.54 -2.99
CA GLY A 489 5.22 -15.62 -4.06
C GLY A 489 4.30 -16.24 -5.11
N TRP A 490 4.60 -17.48 -5.55
CA TRP A 490 3.76 -18.14 -6.54
C TRP A 490 2.39 -18.54 -5.99
N LYS A 491 2.30 -18.99 -4.74
CA LYS A 491 1.03 -19.35 -4.08
C LYS A 491 0.11 -18.12 -3.91
N ILE A 492 0.69 -16.98 -3.53
CA ILE A 492 -0.05 -15.72 -3.44
C ILE A 492 -0.60 -15.31 -4.82
N PHE A 493 0.23 -15.39 -5.88
CA PHE A 493 -0.23 -15.10 -7.24
C PHE A 493 -1.39 -16.03 -7.67
N GLN A 494 -1.27 -17.34 -7.40
CA GLN A 494 -2.34 -18.29 -7.71
C GLN A 494 -3.64 -18.01 -6.93
N ALA A 495 -3.55 -17.52 -5.70
CA ALA A 495 -4.73 -17.13 -4.92
C ALA A 495 -5.44 -15.92 -5.55
N PHE A 496 -4.72 -14.91 -6.04
CA PHE A 496 -5.30 -13.82 -6.83
C PHE A 496 -5.95 -14.31 -8.12
N GLU A 497 -5.28 -15.19 -8.89
CA GLU A 497 -5.84 -15.80 -10.10
C GLU A 497 -7.14 -16.55 -9.82
N LYS A 498 -7.23 -17.23 -8.69
CA LYS A 498 -8.39 -18.05 -8.34
C LYS A 498 -9.58 -17.24 -7.83
N TYR A 499 -9.33 -16.22 -6.99
CA TYR A 499 -10.40 -15.57 -6.24
C TYR A 499 -10.73 -14.15 -6.68
N ALA A 500 -9.74 -13.40 -7.16
CA ALA A 500 -9.91 -12.01 -7.56
C ALA A 500 -10.20 -11.84 -9.06
N LYS A 501 -9.74 -12.74 -9.92
CA LYS A 501 -9.92 -12.69 -11.38
C LYS A 501 -11.37 -12.85 -11.80
N LEU A 502 -11.80 -12.06 -12.79
CA LEU A 502 -13.08 -12.21 -13.48
C LEU A 502 -12.88 -12.81 -14.87
N ASP A 503 -13.81 -13.64 -15.33
CA ASP A 503 -13.73 -14.31 -16.65
C ASP A 503 -13.73 -13.30 -17.81
N GLU A 504 -14.50 -12.22 -17.69
CA GLU A 504 -14.69 -11.22 -18.74
C GLU A 504 -13.63 -10.10 -18.76
N GLY A 505 -12.64 -10.16 -17.88
CA GLY A 505 -11.54 -9.18 -17.78
C GLY A 505 -11.56 -8.39 -16.47
N GLY A 506 -10.37 -8.06 -15.98
CA GLY A 506 -10.17 -7.38 -14.70
C GLY A 506 -10.02 -8.31 -13.50
N TYR A 507 -9.66 -7.70 -12.38
CA TYR A 507 -9.57 -8.31 -11.05
C TYR A 507 -10.37 -7.47 -10.08
N THR A 508 -10.84 -8.07 -9.00
CA THR A 508 -11.64 -7.36 -8.00
C THR A 508 -10.99 -7.41 -6.64
N SER A 509 -11.13 -6.33 -5.87
CA SER A 509 -10.99 -6.39 -4.42
C SER A 509 -12.01 -7.35 -3.83
N LEU A 510 -11.74 -7.89 -2.63
CA LEU A 510 -12.60 -8.84 -1.93
C LEU A 510 -13.08 -8.25 -0.61
N ASP A 511 -14.33 -8.53 -0.22
CA ASP A 511 -14.89 -8.00 1.02
C ASP A 511 -14.49 -8.82 2.26
N ASP A 512 -14.28 -10.15 2.10
CA ASP A 512 -13.85 -11.02 3.20
C ASP A 512 -13.01 -12.19 2.68
N VAL A 513 -11.73 -12.22 3.05
CA VAL A 513 -10.77 -13.27 2.67
C VAL A 513 -10.91 -14.54 3.51
N THR A 514 -11.66 -14.51 4.60
CA THR A 514 -11.85 -15.67 5.50
C THR A 514 -12.90 -16.63 5.01
N ILE A 515 -13.73 -16.23 4.01
CA ILE A 515 -14.85 -17.00 3.48
C ILE A 515 -14.56 -17.45 2.04
N VAL A 516 -14.93 -18.68 1.72
CA VAL A 516 -14.81 -19.26 0.36
C VAL A 516 -16.19 -19.78 -0.09
N PRO A 517 -16.70 -19.32 -1.25
CA PRO A 517 -16.15 -18.26 -2.12
C PRO A 517 -16.24 -16.87 -1.49
N PRO A 518 -15.23 -15.99 -1.70
CA PRO A 518 -15.27 -14.63 -1.17
C PRO A 518 -16.27 -13.77 -1.94
N GLU A 519 -16.87 -12.79 -1.26
CA GLU A 519 -17.63 -11.74 -1.91
C GLU A 519 -16.70 -10.76 -2.62
N ARG A 520 -16.99 -10.44 -3.87
CA ARG A 520 -16.19 -9.58 -4.73
C ARG A 520 -16.69 -8.15 -4.68
N ARG A 521 -15.77 -7.20 -4.48
CA ARG A 521 -16.04 -5.76 -4.51
C ARG A 521 -15.86 -5.24 -5.93
N ASP A 522 -16.81 -4.46 -6.44
CA ASP A 522 -16.76 -3.90 -7.81
C ASP A 522 -15.73 -2.78 -7.93
N LYS A 523 -14.47 -3.12 -7.73
CA LYS A 523 -13.32 -2.21 -7.90
C LYS A 523 -12.05 -2.99 -8.17
N MET A 524 -11.32 -2.56 -9.22
CA MET A 524 -9.92 -2.90 -9.46
C MET A 524 -9.07 -1.67 -9.13
N GLU A 525 -8.22 -1.79 -8.13
CA GLU A 525 -7.31 -0.70 -7.75
C GLU A 525 -6.26 -0.49 -8.85
N THR A 526 -5.82 0.76 -9.10
CA THR A 526 -4.85 1.07 -10.16
C THR A 526 -3.50 0.43 -9.89
N PHE A 527 -3.11 0.37 -8.62
CA PHE A 527 -1.86 -0.28 -8.19
C PHE A 527 -1.83 -1.81 -8.42
N TRP A 528 -2.96 -2.45 -8.77
CA TRP A 528 -2.91 -3.83 -9.25
C TRP A 528 -2.06 -3.95 -10.52
N LEU A 529 -2.25 -3.03 -11.46
CA LEU A 529 -1.46 -2.94 -12.70
C LEU A 529 -0.10 -2.28 -12.47
N ALA A 530 -0.08 -1.20 -11.69
CA ALA A 530 1.11 -0.39 -11.49
C ALA A 530 2.15 -1.07 -10.59
N GLU A 531 1.71 -1.78 -9.55
CA GLU A 531 2.57 -2.30 -8.49
C GLU A 531 2.53 -3.83 -8.36
N THR A 532 1.38 -4.39 -7.97
CA THR A 532 1.29 -5.79 -7.57
C THR A 532 1.72 -6.72 -8.69
N LEU A 533 1.20 -6.54 -9.91
CA LEU A 533 1.61 -7.32 -11.06
C LEU A 533 3.04 -6.98 -11.53
N LYS A 534 3.49 -5.74 -11.37
CA LYS A 534 4.87 -5.34 -11.67
C LYS A 534 5.84 -6.07 -10.75
N TYR A 535 5.60 -6.05 -9.43
CA TYR A 535 6.46 -6.74 -8.47
C TYR A 535 6.46 -8.26 -8.66
N PHE A 536 5.32 -8.90 -8.99
CA PHE A 536 5.30 -10.31 -9.38
C PHE A 536 6.13 -10.56 -10.66
N TYR A 537 6.01 -9.69 -11.65
CA TYR A 537 6.76 -9.81 -12.90
C TYR A 537 8.27 -9.70 -12.67
N LEU A 538 8.70 -8.78 -11.81
CA LEU A 538 10.09 -8.61 -11.40
C LEU A 538 10.57 -9.73 -10.48
N LEU A 539 9.72 -10.26 -9.61
CA LEU A 539 10.01 -11.39 -8.72
C LEU A 539 10.34 -12.66 -9.51
N PHE A 540 9.58 -12.94 -10.58
CA PHE A 540 9.80 -14.12 -11.42
C PHE A 540 10.73 -13.84 -12.61
N GLY A 541 11.13 -12.58 -12.80
CA GLY A 541 12.01 -12.17 -13.89
C GLY A 541 13.51 -12.33 -13.61
N PRO A 542 14.35 -12.01 -14.61
CA PRO A 542 15.79 -12.03 -14.46
C PRO A 542 16.28 -10.88 -13.56
N ASP A 543 17.47 -11.07 -12.97
CA ASP A 543 18.04 -10.15 -11.97
C ASP A 543 18.43 -8.79 -12.54
N ASP A 544 18.74 -8.72 -13.83
CA ASP A 544 19.17 -7.51 -14.53
C ASP A 544 18.00 -6.63 -15.01
N LEU A 545 16.76 -7.10 -14.87
CA LEU A 545 15.57 -6.30 -15.12
C LEU A 545 15.32 -5.35 -13.93
N ILE A 546 15.60 -4.06 -14.10
CA ILE A 546 15.54 -3.02 -13.05
C ILE A 546 16.37 -3.40 -11.81
N PRO A 547 17.70 -3.44 -11.92
CA PRO A 547 18.57 -3.81 -10.81
C PRO A 547 18.57 -2.75 -9.69
N LEU A 548 18.53 -3.21 -8.43
CA LEU A 548 18.35 -2.37 -7.23
C LEU A 548 19.56 -1.49 -6.89
N ASP A 549 20.72 -1.73 -7.49
CA ASP A 549 21.91 -0.88 -7.40
C ASP A 549 21.91 0.30 -8.39
N LYS A 550 20.94 0.32 -9.33
CA LYS A 550 20.80 1.38 -10.35
C LYS A 550 19.46 2.11 -10.29
N TYR A 551 18.47 1.52 -9.67
CA TYR A 551 17.11 2.04 -9.58
C TYR A 551 16.61 2.08 -8.15
N VAL A 552 15.77 3.08 -7.87
CA VAL A 552 14.95 3.17 -6.68
C VAL A 552 13.48 3.27 -7.10
N PHE A 553 12.63 2.47 -6.49
CA PHE A 553 11.19 2.55 -6.70
C PHE A 553 10.56 3.61 -5.80
N ASN A 554 9.64 4.41 -6.33
CA ASN A 554 8.80 5.22 -5.48
C ASN A 554 7.77 4.35 -4.72
N THR A 555 6.88 4.94 -3.93
CA THR A 555 5.88 4.20 -3.16
C THR A 555 4.72 3.65 -4.01
N GLU A 556 4.69 3.93 -5.33
CA GLU A 556 3.76 3.36 -6.33
C GLU A 556 4.50 2.48 -7.34
N ALA A 557 5.64 1.91 -6.93
CA ALA A 557 6.46 1.01 -7.74
C ALA A 557 6.96 1.58 -9.08
N HIS A 558 7.06 2.90 -9.22
CA HIS A 558 7.67 3.52 -10.39
C HIS A 558 9.20 3.57 -10.24
N PRO A 559 9.98 2.89 -11.10
CA PRO A 559 11.43 2.90 -10.99
C PRO A 559 12.03 4.21 -11.50
N PHE A 560 12.81 4.87 -10.66
CA PHE A 560 13.66 6.02 -11.00
C PHE A 560 15.13 5.62 -11.02
N PRO A 561 15.95 6.14 -11.93
CA PRO A 561 17.37 5.89 -11.90
C PRO A 561 18.00 6.57 -10.67
N ILE A 562 18.99 5.90 -10.07
CA ILE A 562 19.84 6.52 -9.05
C ILE A 562 20.68 7.59 -9.72
N ILE A 563 20.51 8.85 -9.29
CA ILE A 563 21.15 10.01 -9.91
C ILE A 563 22.48 10.32 -9.24
N SER A 564 23.51 10.60 -10.04
CA SER A 564 24.76 11.14 -9.54
C SER A 564 24.65 12.65 -9.43
N PRO A 565 24.76 13.26 -8.23
CA PRO A 565 24.61 14.69 -8.05
C PRO A 565 25.85 15.46 -8.53
N THR A 566 26.08 15.49 -9.84
CA THR A 566 27.24 16.17 -10.46
C THR A 566 27.01 17.66 -10.67
N SER A 567 25.77 18.10 -10.77
CA SER A 567 25.41 19.51 -10.90
C SER A 567 25.85 20.32 -9.66
N LYS A 568 26.46 21.49 -9.87
CA LYS A 568 26.86 22.39 -8.79
C LYS A 568 25.65 22.84 -7.96
N ASP A 569 24.49 22.99 -8.58
CA ASP A 569 23.27 23.43 -7.94
C ASP A 569 22.71 22.36 -6.99
N ILE A 570 22.73 21.09 -7.41
CA ILE A 570 22.32 19.97 -6.54
C ILE A 570 23.32 19.80 -5.40
N GLN A 571 24.63 19.82 -5.68
CA GLN A 571 25.65 19.74 -4.64
C GLN A 571 25.55 20.86 -3.60
N ALA A 572 25.18 22.08 -4.03
CA ALA A 572 24.96 23.20 -3.13
C ALA A 572 23.73 22.96 -2.22
N ARG A 573 22.69 22.31 -2.72
CA ARG A 573 21.49 21.94 -1.94
C ARG A 573 21.80 20.86 -0.93
N ILE A 574 22.48 19.80 -1.35
CA ILE A 574 22.92 18.72 -0.46
C ILE A 574 23.80 19.26 0.69
N LYS A 575 24.76 20.15 0.37
CA LYS A 575 25.64 20.76 1.38
C LYS A 575 24.94 21.67 2.38
N LYS A 576 23.74 22.17 2.07
CA LYS A 576 22.96 23.00 2.99
C LYS A 576 22.18 22.18 4.02
N MET A 577 22.06 20.87 3.81
CA MET A 577 21.37 20.00 4.75
C MET A 577 22.21 19.83 6.03
N PRO A 578 21.60 19.86 7.22
CA PRO A 578 22.30 19.57 8.46
C PRO A 578 22.79 18.12 8.48
N TYR A 579 23.95 17.91 9.11
CA TYR A 579 24.50 16.57 9.32
C TYR A 579 23.84 15.89 10.51
#